data_8b050499cb4853cf46425248bbbb3e62
#
_entry.id   8b050499cb4853cf46425248bbbb3e62
#
_cell.length_a   1.000
_cell.length_b   1.000
_cell.length_c   1.000
_cell.angle_alpha   90.00
_cell.angle_beta   90.00
_cell.angle_gamma   90.00
#
_symmetry.space_group_name_H-M   'P 1'
#
loop_
_entity.id
_entity.type
_entity.pdbx_description
1 polymer ?
#
loop_
_entity_poly.entity_id
_entity_poly.type
_entity_poly.pdbx_seq_one_letter_code
_entity_poly.pdbx_strand_id
1 'polypeptide(L)'
;QGSMVLYQGKVDFSYKGAGFTGRIVGNATGQEMQLMRCTGQGQVFFAENSTMLHPIELQGDAVCVSAENVLAFDEGLQYEVRRIEGHGIPGGALFTMQFQGTGTIVVKTHGIPVVLPVTPTTFADANAVVAWSAAAQVVVSSQVRMRRNSYPGATGESVNLQFRGAPGNFIVVQPYEI
;
A
#
# COMPACT_ATOMS: atom_id res chain seq x y z
N GLN A 1 11.08 9.55 -2.61
CA GLN A 1 11.95 10.71 -2.85
C GLN A 1 11.05 11.93 -3.02
N GLY A 2 11.34 13.04 -2.32
CA GLY A 2 10.55 14.28 -2.40
C GLY A 2 9.51 14.48 -1.29
N SER A 3 9.26 13.47 -0.45
CA SER A 3 8.27 13.56 0.62
C SER A 3 8.77 14.29 1.88
N MET A 4 10.08 14.47 2.04
CA MET A 4 10.65 15.25 3.15
C MET A 4 10.54 16.75 2.83
N VAL A 5 9.90 17.50 3.72
CA VAL A 5 9.68 18.95 3.56
C VAL A 5 10.53 19.80 4.48
N LEU A 6 10.92 19.26 5.63
CA LEU A 6 11.73 19.97 6.63
C LEU A 6 12.44 18.99 7.53
N TYR A 7 13.62 19.35 8.02
CA TYR A 7 14.24 18.68 9.17
C TYR A 7 14.95 19.70 10.09
N GLN A 8 15.08 19.32 11.35
CA GLN A 8 15.78 20.09 12.38
C GLN A 8 16.66 19.16 13.20
N GLY A 9 17.83 19.64 13.59
CA GLY A 9 18.78 18.89 14.42
C GLY A 9 19.87 18.19 13.60
N LYS A 10 20.50 17.19 14.21
CA LYS A 10 21.58 16.40 13.58
C LYS A 10 20.99 15.14 12.97
N VAL A 11 20.52 15.26 11.75
CA VAL A 11 19.90 14.16 11.00
C VAL A 11 20.72 13.85 9.76
N ASP A 12 21.10 12.60 9.59
CA ASP A 12 21.80 12.08 8.44
C ASP A 12 20.85 11.33 7.52
N PHE A 13 21.02 11.50 6.23
CA PHE A 13 20.23 10.87 5.19
C PHE A 13 21.11 9.99 4.31
N SER A 14 20.74 8.75 4.13
CA SER A 14 21.45 7.84 3.25
C SER A 14 20.48 7.03 2.39
N TYR A 15 20.88 6.68 1.18
CA TYR A 15 20.11 5.78 0.36
C TYR A 15 20.19 4.36 0.92
N LYS A 16 19.02 3.77 1.15
CA LYS A 16 18.89 2.35 1.37
C LYS A 16 18.28 1.77 0.11
N GLY A 17 19.07 1.14 -0.72
CA GLY A 17 18.54 0.40 -1.86
C GLY A 17 17.51 -0.62 -1.37
N ALA A 18 16.39 -0.73 -2.07
CA ALA A 18 15.31 -1.67 -1.72
C ALA A 18 15.71 -3.15 -1.86
N GLY A 19 17.01 -3.44 -1.99
CA GLY A 19 17.54 -4.78 -2.21
C GLY A 19 17.27 -5.29 -3.64
N PHE A 20 17.59 -6.56 -3.88
CA PHE A 20 17.40 -7.19 -5.19
C PHE A 20 15.92 -7.20 -5.63
N THR A 21 15.01 -7.44 -4.70
CA THR A 21 13.56 -7.44 -4.94
C THR A 21 13.04 -6.06 -5.33
N GLY A 22 13.56 -5.01 -4.72
CA GLY A 22 13.19 -3.62 -5.08
C GLY A 22 13.65 -3.22 -6.48
N ARG A 23 14.80 -3.74 -6.94
CA ARG A 23 15.25 -3.54 -8.33
C ARG A 23 14.33 -4.21 -9.35
N ILE A 24 13.83 -5.41 -9.05
CA ILE A 24 12.89 -6.11 -9.93
C ILE A 24 11.57 -5.34 -10.01
N VAL A 25 11.08 -4.84 -8.89
CA VAL A 25 9.86 -4.00 -8.84
C VAL A 25 10.06 -2.71 -9.62
N GLY A 26 11.18 -2.01 -9.41
CA GLY A 26 11.54 -0.80 -10.15
C GLY A 26 11.60 -1.01 -11.65
N ASN A 27 12.24 -2.09 -12.09
CA ASN A 27 12.34 -2.42 -13.51
C ASN A 27 10.98 -2.78 -14.14
N ALA A 28 10.06 -3.38 -13.37
CA ALA A 28 8.76 -3.80 -13.88
C ALA A 28 7.74 -2.65 -13.93
N THR A 29 7.85 -1.65 -13.05
CA THR A 29 6.92 -0.52 -12.96
C THR A 29 7.46 0.78 -13.54
N GLY A 30 8.76 0.83 -13.89
CA GLY A 30 9.44 2.08 -14.26
C GLY A 30 9.61 3.07 -13.08
N GLN A 31 9.20 2.68 -11.89
CA GLN A 31 9.36 3.45 -10.65
C GLN A 31 10.32 2.71 -9.72
N GLU A 32 11.53 3.21 -9.59
CA GLU A 32 12.44 2.73 -8.55
C GLU A 32 11.87 3.09 -7.18
N MET A 33 11.58 2.06 -6.37
CA MET A 33 11.25 2.25 -4.97
C MET A 33 12.53 2.63 -4.22
N GLN A 34 12.82 3.92 -4.19
CA GLN A 34 13.99 4.46 -3.51
C GLN A 34 13.66 4.77 -2.06
N LEU A 35 14.17 3.94 -1.16
CA LEU A 35 14.08 4.19 0.27
C LEU A 35 15.24 5.09 0.73
N MET A 36 14.91 6.07 1.56
CA MET A 36 15.88 6.93 2.22
C MET A 36 15.86 6.62 3.72
N ARG A 37 17.03 6.33 4.25
CA ARG A 37 17.22 6.13 5.68
C ARG A 37 17.50 7.48 6.33
N CYS A 38 16.77 7.78 7.39
CA CYS A 38 16.99 8.94 8.25
C CYS A 38 17.51 8.46 9.59
N THR A 39 18.66 8.95 10.02
CA THR A 39 19.28 8.57 11.31
C THR A 39 19.78 9.81 12.04
N GLY A 40 19.94 9.73 13.37
CA GLY A 40 20.47 10.81 14.17
C GLY A 40 19.49 11.31 15.22
N GLN A 41 19.69 12.55 15.65
CA GLN A 41 18.88 13.21 16.67
C GLN A 41 18.27 14.49 16.12
N GLY A 42 16.95 14.54 16.05
CA GLY A 42 16.24 15.67 15.49
C GLY A 42 14.81 15.33 15.12
N GLN A 43 14.24 16.18 14.30
CA GLN A 43 12.88 16.03 13.78
C GLN A 43 12.90 16.07 12.26
N VAL A 44 12.13 15.20 11.64
CA VAL A 44 11.94 15.17 10.20
C VAL A 44 10.45 15.25 9.90
N PHE A 45 10.09 16.15 9.00
CA PHE A 45 8.70 16.37 8.60
C PHE A 45 8.52 15.88 7.16
N PHE A 46 7.50 15.07 6.98
CA PHE A 46 7.12 14.50 5.69
C PHE A 46 5.74 14.98 5.27
N ALA A 47 5.57 15.21 3.98
CA ALA A 47 4.29 15.43 3.34
C ALA A 47 4.35 14.95 1.90
N GLU A 48 3.23 14.57 1.33
CA GLU A 48 3.15 14.20 -0.06
C GLU A 48 1.78 14.55 -0.65
N ASN A 49 1.80 15.42 -1.65
CA ASN A 49 0.64 15.78 -2.49
C ASN A 49 -0.67 16.05 -1.72
N SER A 50 -0.60 16.68 -0.54
CA SER A 50 -1.75 16.95 0.33
C SER A 50 -2.54 15.70 0.74
N THR A 51 -1.94 14.52 0.71
CA THR A 51 -2.55 13.29 1.23
C THR A 51 -2.68 13.33 2.74
N MET A 52 -3.63 12.58 3.27
CA MET A 52 -3.74 12.37 4.72
C MET A 52 -2.76 11.29 5.16
N LEU A 53 -2.18 11.47 6.34
CA LEU A 53 -1.19 10.56 6.90
C LEU A 53 -1.75 9.86 8.13
N HIS A 54 -1.59 8.52 8.19
CA HIS A 54 -2.09 7.71 9.28
C HIS A 54 -1.00 6.73 9.76
N PRO A 55 -0.71 6.68 11.07
CA PRO A 55 0.19 5.69 11.62
C PRO A 55 -0.54 4.34 11.78
N ILE A 56 0.18 3.27 11.47
CA ILE A 56 -0.20 1.88 11.79
C ILE A 56 0.84 1.35 12.77
N GLU A 57 0.41 1.02 13.98
CA GLU A 57 1.27 0.46 15.02
C GLU A 57 1.24 -1.07 14.97
N LEU A 58 2.41 -1.70 14.80
CA LEU A 58 2.58 -3.14 14.88
C LEU A 58 3.21 -3.54 16.22
N GLN A 59 2.66 -4.58 16.84
CA GLN A 59 3.17 -5.18 18.08
C GLN A 59 3.36 -6.68 17.90
N GLY A 60 4.31 -7.06 17.05
CA GLY A 60 4.57 -8.44 16.68
C GLY A 60 3.65 -8.98 15.58
N ASP A 61 2.77 -8.14 15.05
CA ASP A 61 1.83 -8.48 13.99
C ASP A 61 2.45 -8.34 12.60
N ALA A 62 1.70 -8.75 11.58
CA ALA A 62 2.05 -8.56 10.20
C ALA A 62 0.90 -7.89 9.43
N VAL A 63 1.25 -6.94 8.58
CA VAL A 63 0.31 -6.20 7.73
C VAL A 63 0.85 -6.09 6.31
N CYS A 64 -0.02 -6.20 5.33
CA CYS A 64 0.26 -5.86 3.94
C CYS A 64 -0.22 -4.44 3.67
N VAL A 65 0.60 -3.64 3.01
CA VAL A 65 0.29 -2.27 2.60
C VAL A 65 0.53 -2.14 1.11
N SER A 66 -0.36 -1.49 0.39
CA SER A 66 -0.12 -1.11 -1.00
C SER A 66 1.14 -0.24 -1.07
N ALA A 67 2.08 -0.58 -1.96
CA ALA A 67 3.39 0.07 -1.97
C ALA A 67 3.32 1.58 -2.21
N GLU A 68 2.34 2.03 -3.00
CA GLU A 68 2.10 3.45 -3.27
C GLU A 68 1.56 4.23 -2.05
N ASN A 69 0.94 3.53 -1.09
CA ASN A 69 0.42 4.14 0.13
C ASN A 69 1.45 4.20 1.27
N VAL A 70 2.62 3.59 1.13
CA VAL A 70 3.68 3.65 2.16
C VAL A 70 4.43 4.98 2.03
N LEU A 71 4.47 5.76 3.12
CA LEU A 71 5.26 6.98 3.20
C LEU A 71 6.57 6.76 3.96
N ALA A 72 6.49 6.21 5.15
CA ALA A 72 7.63 5.97 6.03
C ALA A 72 7.36 4.79 6.97
N PHE A 73 8.40 4.20 7.52
CA PHE A 73 8.30 3.14 8.52
C PHE A 73 9.57 3.03 9.36
N ASP A 74 9.43 2.45 10.54
CA ASP A 74 10.54 2.22 11.44
C ASP A 74 11.52 1.18 10.86
N GLU A 75 12.79 1.47 10.97
CA GLU A 75 13.85 0.61 10.44
C GLU A 75 13.89 -0.79 11.08
N GLY A 76 13.40 -0.93 12.30
CA GLY A 76 13.33 -2.21 13.01
C GLY A 76 12.31 -3.19 12.44
N LEU A 77 11.38 -2.73 11.60
CA LEU A 77 10.43 -3.59 10.93
C LEU A 77 11.08 -4.39 9.80
N GLN A 78 10.76 -5.68 9.74
CA GLN A 78 11.08 -6.52 8.59
C GLN A 78 10.03 -6.28 7.51
N TYR A 79 10.45 -6.26 6.25
CA TYR A 79 9.53 -6.10 5.13
C TYR A 79 9.93 -6.93 3.91
N GLU A 80 8.93 -7.33 3.15
CA GLU A 80 9.05 -7.96 1.85
C GLU A 80 8.20 -7.22 0.83
N VAL A 81 8.71 -7.04 -0.37
CA VAL A 81 7.92 -6.56 -1.50
C VAL A 81 7.28 -7.75 -2.19
N ARG A 82 5.97 -7.71 -2.35
CA ARG A 82 5.18 -8.75 -3.02
C ARG A 82 4.45 -8.17 -4.21
N ARG A 83 4.25 -9.00 -5.20
CA ARG A 83 3.51 -8.66 -6.41
C ARG A 83 2.24 -9.50 -6.47
N ILE A 84 1.09 -8.83 -6.62
CA ILE A 84 -0.19 -9.48 -6.90
C ILE A 84 -0.46 -9.29 -8.38
N GLU A 85 -0.44 -10.39 -9.14
CA GLU A 85 -0.68 -10.39 -10.58
C GLU A 85 -2.15 -10.64 -10.87
N GLY A 86 -2.66 -10.01 -11.93
CA GLY A 86 -4.02 -10.26 -12.39
C GLY A 86 -4.36 -9.48 -13.65
N HIS A 87 -5.25 -10.07 -14.47
CA HIS A 87 -5.80 -9.36 -15.62
C HIS A 87 -6.63 -8.17 -15.16
N GLY A 88 -6.43 -7.00 -15.81
CA GLY A 88 -7.18 -5.77 -15.54
C GLY A 88 -6.59 -4.90 -14.44
N ILE A 89 -5.58 -5.33 -13.68
CA ILE A 89 -4.85 -4.44 -12.77
C ILE A 89 -4.07 -3.42 -13.61
N PRO A 90 -4.22 -2.11 -13.38
CA PRO A 90 -3.43 -1.10 -14.05
C PRO A 90 -1.93 -1.39 -13.91
N GLY A 91 -1.21 -1.45 -15.03
CA GLY A 91 0.20 -1.88 -15.02
C GLY A 91 0.43 -3.39 -14.88
N GLY A 92 -0.63 -4.22 -14.84
CA GLY A 92 -0.57 -5.68 -14.82
C GLY A 92 -0.29 -6.30 -13.45
N ALA A 93 -0.01 -5.50 -12.42
CA ALA A 93 0.23 -5.99 -11.06
C ALA A 93 0.04 -4.90 -10.01
N LEU A 94 -0.41 -5.31 -8.82
CA LEU A 94 -0.38 -4.50 -7.61
C LEU A 94 0.86 -4.87 -6.80
N PHE A 95 1.68 -3.88 -6.48
CA PHE A 95 2.83 -4.08 -5.61
C PHE A 95 2.46 -3.75 -4.17
N THR A 96 2.83 -4.65 -3.26
CA THR A 96 2.56 -4.54 -1.84
C THR A 96 3.82 -4.74 -1.03
N MET A 97 3.87 -4.10 0.13
CA MET A 97 4.89 -4.35 1.13
C MET A 97 4.25 -5.08 2.31
N GLN A 98 4.75 -6.26 2.62
CA GLN A 98 4.36 -6.96 3.85
C GLN A 98 5.34 -6.61 4.94
N PHE A 99 4.84 -6.00 6.01
CA PHE A 99 5.62 -5.65 7.19
C PHE A 99 5.34 -6.63 8.32
N GLN A 100 6.38 -6.88 9.14
CA GLN A 100 6.29 -7.71 10.34
C GLN A 100 7.21 -7.18 11.42
N GLY A 101 6.78 -7.31 12.66
CA GLY A 101 7.55 -6.95 13.85
C GLY A 101 6.86 -5.90 14.70
N THR A 102 7.66 -5.14 15.45
CA THR A 102 7.17 -4.08 16.34
C THR A 102 7.70 -2.73 15.87
N GLY A 103 6.81 -1.81 15.61
CA GLY A 103 7.13 -0.47 15.13
C GLY A 103 5.97 0.17 14.39
N THR A 104 6.22 1.35 13.84
CA THR A 104 5.23 2.20 13.19
C THR A 104 5.44 2.22 11.68
N ILE A 105 4.34 2.14 10.94
CA ILE A 105 4.28 2.41 9.51
C ILE A 105 3.39 3.64 9.32
N VAL A 106 3.84 4.62 8.57
CA VAL A 106 3.01 5.77 8.18
C VAL A 106 2.50 5.55 6.77
N VAL A 107 1.19 5.45 6.62
CA VAL A 107 0.53 5.35 5.33
C VAL A 107 -0.07 6.69 4.91
N LYS A 108 -0.09 6.93 3.62
CA LYS A 108 -0.74 8.08 3.00
C LYS A 108 -2.03 7.63 2.31
N THR A 109 -3.08 8.44 2.43
CA THR A 109 -4.37 8.17 1.82
C THR A 109 -4.96 9.40 1.13
N HIS A 110 -5.75 9.15 0.10
CA HIS A 110 -6.60 10.17 -0.50
C HIS A 110 -7.96 10.15 0.22
N GLY A 111 -8.18 11.14 1.09
CA GLY A 111 -9.35 11.20 1.95
C GLY A 111 -9.25 10.32 3.20
N ILE A 112 -10.33 10.25 3.96
CA ILE A 112 -10.39 9.53 5.24
C ILE A 112 -10.56 8.03 4.98
N PRO A 113 -9.61 7.19 5.41
CA PRO A 113 -9.70 5.75 5.22
C PRO A 113 -10.74 5.12 6.16
N VAL A 114 -11.29 4.00 5.73
CA VAL A 114 -12.23 3.18 6.50
C VAL A 114 -11.60 1.82 6.78
N VAL A 115 -11.67 1.38 8.04
CA VAL A 115 -11.22 0.06 8.47
C VAL A 115 -12.44 -0.85 8.58
N LEU A 116 -12.44 -1.95 7.86
CA LEU A 116 -13.53 -2.91 7.81
C LEU A 116 -13.04 -4.31 8.16
N PRO A 117 -13.88 -5.15 8.81
CA PRO A 117 -13.55 -6.56 9.00
C PRO A 117 -13.61 -7.29 7.67
N VAL A 118 -12.70 -8.25 7.47
CA VAL A 118 -12.73 -9.16 6.32
C VAL A 118 -13.79 -10.24 6.59
N THR A 119 -14.74 -10.34 5.67
CA THR A 119 -15.76 -11.40 5.66
C THR A 119 -15.54 -12.32 4.45
N PRO A 120 -16.18 -13.50 4.38
CA PRO A 120 -16.02 -14.40 3.24
C PRO A 120 -16.41 -13.82 1.87
N THR A 121 -17.11 -12.69 1.87
CA THR A 121 -17.60 -12.01 0.66
C THR A 121 -17.09 -10.57 0.55
N THR A 122 -15.90 -10.28 1.09
CA THR A 122 -15.29 -8.94 1.01
C THR A 122 -14.59 -8.76 -0.34
N PHE A 123 -15.05 -7.75 -1.09
CA PHE A 123 -14.44 -7.32 -2.35
C PHE A 123 -14.10 -5.84 -2.26
N ALA A 124 -12.97 -5.44 -2.82
CA ALA A 124 -12.58 -4.04 -2.89
C ALA A 124 -11.90 -3.74 -4.23
N ASP A 125 -12.06 -2.52 -4.73
CA ASP A 125 -11.31 -2.03 -5.88
C ASP A 125 -9.82 -1.99 -5.55
N ALA A 126 -8.98 -2.45 -6.49
CA ALA A 126 -7.54 -2.53 -6.29
C ALA A 126 -6.90 -1.16 -5.97
N ASN A 127 -7.43 -0.07 -6.55
CA ASN A 127 -6.94 1.28 -6.32
C ASN A 127 -7.39 1.87 -4.98
N ALA A 128 -8.51 1.37 -4.44
CA ALA A 128 -9.02 1.83 -3.15
C ALA A 128 -8.37 1.13 -1.95
N VAL A 129 -7.69 0.01 -2.17
CA VAL A 129 -7.09 -0.78 -1.08
C VAL A 129 -5.79 -0.17 -0.60
N VAL A 130 -5.72 0.18 0.68
CA VAL A 130 -4.53 0.76 1.34
C VAL A 130 -3.72 -0.31 2.06
N ALA A 131 -4.38 -1.11 2.91
CA ALA A 131 -3.71 -2.09 3.75
C ALA A 131 -4.67 -3.23 4.16
N TRP A 132 -4.12 -4.36 4.57
CA TRP A 132 -4.91 -5.49 5.09
C TRP A 132 -4.06 -6.41 5.97
N SER A 133 -4.72 -7.21 6.81
CA SER A 133 -4.06 -8.24 7.61
C SER A 133 -3.29 -9.20 6.73
N ALA A 134 -2.01 -9.46 7.04
CA ALA A 134 -1.18 -10.36 6.25
C ALA A 134 -1.71 -11.81 6.22
N ALA A 135 -2.49 -12.20 7.21
CA ALA A 135 -3.15 -13.52 7.28
C ALA A 135 -4.36 -13.64 6.33
N ALA A 136 -4.88 -12.54 5.80
CA ALA A 136 -5.95 -12.58 4.81
C ALA A 136 -5.40 -13.02 3.46
N GLN A 137 -6.11 -13.94 2.81
CA GLN A 137 -5.83 -14.32 1.43
C GLN A 137 -6.43 -13.29 0.48
N VAL A 138 -5.67 -12.94 -0.57
CA VAL A 138 -6.10 -12.02 -1.61
C VAL A 138 -6.13 -12.73 -2.94
N VAL A 139 -7.27 -12.67 -3.62
CA VAL A 139 -7.46 -13.24 -4.95
C VAL A 139 -7.95 -12.14 -5.88
N VAL A 140 -7.32 -12.02 -7.05
CA VAL A 140 -7.80 -11.10 -8.08
C VAL A 140 -9.06 -11.68 -8.71
N SER A 141 -10.14 -10.92 -8.64
CA SER A 141 -11.44 -11.28 -9.23
C SER A 141 -11.79 -10.30 -10.31
N SER A 142 -11.68 -10.71 -11.56
CA SER A 142 -12.22 -9.97 -12.69
C SER A 142 -13.72 -10.30 -12.83
N GLN A 143 -14.57 -9.58 -12.12
CA GLN A 143 -16.01 -9.66 -12.40
C GLN A 143 -16.32 -8.76 -13.58
N VAL A 144 -16.23 -9.31 -14.78
CA VAL A 144 -16.85 -8.71 -15.95
C VAL A 144 -18.35 -8.81 -15.76
N ARG A 145 -18.95 -7.83 -15.10
CA ARG A 145 -20.42 -7.64 -15.15
C ARG A 145 -20.74 -7.05 -16.52
N MET A 146 -20.95 -7.89 -17.50
CA MET A 146 -21.69 -7.48 -18.70
C MET A 146 -23.12 -7.10 -18.29
N ARG A 147 -23.32 -5.93 -17.75
CA ARG A 147 -24.64 -5.28 -17.79
C ARG A 147 -24.83 -4.75 -19.19
N ARG A 148 -25.68 -5.44 -19.92
CA ARG A 148 -26.21 -5.06 -21.23
C ARG A 148 -27.12 -3.83 -21.09
N ASN A 149 -26.57 -2.70 -20.64
CA ASN A 149 -27.23 -1.40 -20.75
C ASN A 149 -26.15 -0.40 -21.15
N SER A 150 -26.18 -0.14 -22.43
CA SER A 150 -25.29 0.71 -23.18
C SER A 150 -25.42 2.17 -22.76
N TYR A 151 -24.47 2.65 -21.95
CA TYR A 151 -24.02 4.02 -22.08
C TYR A 151 -22.71 3.98 -22.84
N PRO A 152 -22.61 4.61 -24.03
CA PRO A 152 -21.34 4.69 -24.74
C PRO A 152 -20.38 5.57 -23.93
N GLY A 153 -19.32 4.97 -23.38
CA GLY A 153 -18.27 5.67 -22.67
C GLY A 153 -17.85 5.07 -21.33
N ALA A 154 -18.54 4.09 -20.79
CA ALA A 154 -18.15 3.42 -19.55
C ALA A 154 -17.41 2.11 -19.84
N THR A 155 -16.16 2.19 -20.24
CA THR A 155 -15.22 1.07 -20.19
C THR A 155 -14.57 1.04 -18.83
N GLY A 156 -15.37 0.89 -17.78
CA GLY A 156 -14.89 0.72 -16.41
C GLY A 156 -14.72 -0.77 -16.11
N GLU A 157 -13.64 -1.39 -16.52
CA GLU A 157 -13.18 -2.65 -15.94
C GLU A 157 -12.60 -2.34 -14.56
N SER A 158 -13.45 -2.32 -13.52
CA SER A 158 -12.95 -2.27 -12.16
C SER A 158 -12.41 -3.65 -11.79
N VAL A 159 -11.13 -3.73 -11.49
CA VAL A 159 -10.51 -4.93 -10.96
C VAL A 159 -10.77 -4.97 -9.47
N ASN A 160 -11.52 -5.97 -9.05
CA ASN A 160 -11.79 -6.21 -7.65
C ASN A 160 -10.82 -7.24 -7.08
N LEU A 161 -10.30 -6.95 -5.89
CA LEU A 161 -9.60 -7.89 -5.06
C LEU A 161 -10.62 -8.55 -4.12
N GLN A 162 -10.64 -9.88 -4.10
CA GLN A 162 -11.41 -10.64 -3.13
C GLN A 162 -10.51 -10.98 -1.95
N PHE A 163 -10.96 -10.62 -0.75
CA PHE A 163 -10.29 -10.93 0.50
C PHE A 163 -11.01 -12.05 1.22
N ARG A 164 -10.23 -13.01 1.72
CA ARG A 164 -10.70 -14.14 2.55
C ARG A 164 -9.87 -14.21 3.81
N GLY A 165 -10.48 -14.29 4.97
CA GLY A 165 -9.76 -14.34 6.23
C GLY A 165 -10.58 -14.90 7.36
N ALA A 166 -9.87 -15.25 8.44
CA ALA A 166 -10.45 -15.64 9.72
C ALA A 166 -11.02 -14.41 10.47
N PRO A 167 -11.85 -14.61 11.49
CA PRO A 167 -12.28 -13.53 12.38
C PRO A 167 -11.10 -12.75 12.94
N GLY A 168 -11.21 -11.41 12.97
CA GLY A 168 -10.16 -10.49 13.41
C GLY A 168 -9.28 -9.93 12.29
N ASN A 169 -9.36 -10.46 11.06
CA ASN A 169 -8.70 -9.88 9.91
C ASN A 169 -9.44 -8.61 9.44
N PHE A 170 -8.68 -7.62 8.97
CA PHE A 170 -9.18 -6.33 8.54
C PHE A 170 -8.66 -5.94 7.16
N ILE A 171 -9.37 -4.99 6.55
CA ILE A 171 -8.97 -4.27 5.35
C ILE A 171 -9.14 -2.77 5.58
N VAL A 172 -8.21 -1.99 5.07
CA VAL A 172 -8.27 -0.52 5.05
C VAL A 172 -8.47 -0.07 3.62
N VAL A 173 -9.50 0.72 3.38
CA VAL A 173 -9.83 1.29 2.07
C VAL A 173 -9.90 2.79 2.14
N GLN A 174 -9.58 3.45 1.04
CA GLN A 174 -9.67 4.90 0.88
C GLN A 174 -10.78 5.26 -0.12
N PRO A 175 -11.45 6.42 0.05
CA PRO A 175 -12.47 6.89 -0.90
C PRO A 175 -11.81 7.53 -2.14
N TYR A 176 -11.11 6.72 -2.92
CA TYR A 176 -10.35 7.14 -4.08
C TYR A 176 -10.61 6.19 -5.24
N GLU A 177 -11.09 6.73 -6.33
CA GLU A 177 -11.37 6.03 -7.58
C GLU A 177 -10.68 6.81 -8.71
N ILE A 178 -9.92 6.12 -9.54
CA ILE A 178 -9.25 6.69 -10.71
C ILE A 178 -10.02 6.28 -11.96
#